data_9433fd864739e8033ebf61dfcb9f7c59
#
_entry.id   9433fd864739e8033ebf61dfcb9f7c59
#
_cell.length_a   1.000
_cell.length_b   1.000
_cell.length_c   1.000
_cell.angle_alpha   90.00
_cell.angle_beta   90.00
_cell.angle_gamma   90.00
#
_symmetry.space_group_name_H-M   'P 1'
#
loop_
_entity.id
_entity.type
_entity.pdbx_description
1 polymer ?
#
loop_
_entity_poly.entity_id
_entity_poly.type
_entity_poly.pdbx_seq_one_letter_code
_entity_poly.pdbx_strand_id
1 'polypeptide(L)'
;AYELLADERSREVFLDTVRFKLSGRLKYLRNSESGKDEVFENILRPGADEHFSDLGAYNGDTIRELLHYTGGRFASVTALEPDRRSFRKLNEWASANIEGDVTLVQAGAWDRDEIRCFSDQAGRQSHVVNKGRETQMRALDSVLNGRPCTYLKMDVEGAEREAIAGARQTIERERPKLN
;
A
#
# COMPACT_ATOMS: atom_id res chain seq x y z
N ALA A 1 2.57 22.25 3.07
CA ALA A 1 2.13 21.19 2.17
C ALA A 1 1.69 21.76 0.81
N TYR A 2 0.74 22.68 0.76
CA TYR A 2 0.18 23.24 -0.49
C TYR A 2 1.23 23.74 -1.49
N GLU A 3 2.23 24.47 -1.04
CA GLU A 3 3.30 25.02 -1.88
C GLU A 3 4.29 23.97 -2.40
N LEU A 4 4.27 22.77 -1.78
CA LEU A 4 5.12 21.65 -2.21
C LEU A 4 4.49 20.81 -3.33
N LEU A 5 3.22 21.07 -3.66
CA LEU A 5 2.52 20.33 -4.72
C LEU A 5 2.93 20.87 -6.09
N ALA A 6 3.31 19.96 -6.99
CA ALA A 6 3.93 20.29 -8.26
C ALA A 6 2.98 20.93 -9.28
N ASP A 7 1.70 20.52 -9.26
CA ASP A 7 0.72 20.89 -10.26
C ASP A 7 -0.56 21.50 -9.67
N GLU A 8 -1.36 22.15 -10.53
CA GLU A 8 -2.57 22.85 -10.13
C GLU A 8 -3.66 21.86 -9.66
N ARG A 9 -3.79 20.71 -10.34
CA ARG A 9 -4.78 19.68 -9.96
C ARG A 9 -4.52 19.15 -8.55
N SER A 10 -3.28 18.85 -8.22
CA SER A 10 -2.89 18.43 -6.86
C SER A 10 -3.21 19.50 -5.81
N ARG A 11 -3.04 20.78 -6.14
CA ARG A 11 -3.41 21.89 -5.26
C ARG A 11 -4.92 22.03 -5.06
N GLU A 12 -5.70 21.85 -6.13
CA GLU A 12 -7.16 21.83 -6.05
C GLU A 12 -7.66 20.67 -5.19
N VAL A 13 -7.17 19.45 -5.43
CA VAL A 13 -7.51 18.26 -4.64
C VAL A 13 -7.17 18.46 -3.16
N PHE A 14 -6.01 19.02 -2.86
CA PHE A 14 -5.62 19.35 -1.49
C PHE A 14 -6.61 20.32 -0.83
N LEU A 15 -6.96 21.43 -1.52
CA LEU A 15 -7.91 22.40 -1.00
C LEU A 15 -9.31 21.81 -0.81
N ASP A 16 -9.77 21.00 -1.76
CA ASP A 16 -11.08 20.37 -1.67
C ASP A 16 -11.12 19.30 -0.57
N THR A 17 -10.03 18.57 -0.35
CA THR A 17 -9.89 17.66 0.79
C THR A 17 -10.00 18.44 2.12
N VAL A 18 -9.30 19.56 2.26
CA VAL A 18 -9.40 20.42 3.45
C VAL A 18 -10.82 20.97 3.62
N ARG A 19 -11.44 21.48 2.54
CA ARG A 19 -12.81 21.97 2.56
C ARG A 19 -13.82 20.90 2.95
N PHE A 20 -13.63 19.66 2.46
CA PHE A 20 -14.44 18.51 2.87
C PHE A 20 -14.29 18.23 4.37
N LYS A 21 -13.06 18.13 4.87
CA LYS A 21 -12.78 17.89 6.29
C LYS A 21 -13.40 18.94 7.21
N LEU A 22 -13.41 20.22 6.80
CA LEU A 22 -13.97 21.32 7.57
C LEU A 22 -15.49 21.44 7.47
N SER A 23 -16.10 21.10 6.34
CA SER A 23 -17.51 21.37 6.07
C SER A 23 -18.41 20.14 6.00
N GLY A 24 -17.86 18.93 5.81
CA GLY A 24 -18.60 17.69 5.56
C GLY A 24 -19.35 17.66 4.22
N ARG A 25 -19.13 18.65 3.33
CA ARG A 25 -19.90 18.76 2.08
C ARG A 25 -19.33 17.82 1.02
N LEU A 26 -20.09 16.80 0.63
CA LEU A 26 -19.70 15.78 -0.36
C LEU A 26 -19.28 16.34 -1.73
N LYS A 27 -19.72 17.54 -2.11
CA LYS A 27 -19.30 18.15 -3.38
C LYS A 27 -17.78 18.26 -3.52
N TYR A 28 -17.08 18.58 -2.43
CA TYR A 28 -15.62 18.69 -2.46
C TYR A 28 -14.94 17.34 -2.62
N LEU A 29 -15.52 16.29 -2.02
CA LEU A 29 -15.02 14.94 -2.22
C LEU A 29 -15.19 14.49 -3.68
N ARG A 30 -16.37 14.75 -4.27
CA ARG A 30 -16.61 14.43 -5.69
C ARG A 30 -15.67 15.16 -6.65
N ASN A 31 -15.33 16.41 -6.36
CA ASN A 31 -14.36 17.16 -7.18
C ASN A 31 -12.95 16.57 -7.10
N SER A 32 -12.64 15.82 -6.05
CA SER A 32 -11.33 15.20 -5.81
C SER A 32 -11.25 13.77 -6.36
N GLU A 33 -12.36 13.20 -6.84
CA GLU A 33 -12.38 11.86 -7.44
C GLU A 33 -11.63 11.86 -8.77
N SER A 34 -10.83 10.81 -8.97
CA SER A 34 -10.25 10.45 -10.26
C SER A 34 -10.62 9.01 -10.58
N GLY A 35 -10.87 8.71 -11.84
CA GLY A 35 -11.14 7.35 -12.29
C GLY A 35 -9.91 6.46 -12.10
N LYS A 36 -10.10 5.18 -11.83
CA LYS A 36 -8.98 4.24 -11.70
C LYS A 36 -8.09 4.22 -12.93
N ASP A 37 -8.69 4.14 -14.12
CA ASP A 37 -7.96 4.15 -15.39
C ASP A 37 -7.13 5.43 -15.54
N GLU A 38 -7.69 6.59 -15.19
CA GLU A 38 -6.95 7.86 -15.20
C GLU A 38 -5.72 7.80 -14.30
N VAL A 39 -5.86 7.26 -13.09
CA VAL A 39 -4.76 7.13 -12.14
C VAL A 39 -3.69 6.17 -12.64
N PHE A 40 -4.07 4.99 -13.10
CA PHE A 40 -3.12 3.98 -13.55
C PHE A 40 -2.48 4.31 -14.89
N GLU A 41 -3.22 4.84 -15.87
CA GLU A 41 -2.73 5.12 -17.20
C GLU A 41 -1.97 6.45 -17.31
N ASN A 42 -2.35 7.47 -16.51
CA ASN A 42 -1.79 8.82 -16.66
C ASN A 42 -0.86 9.23 -15.51
N ILE A 43 -1.05 8.70 -14.29
CA ILE A 43 -0.29 9.10 -13.11
C ILE A 43 0.73 8.01 -12.73
N LEU A 44 0.28 6.84 -12.33
CA LEU A 44 1.14 5.75 -11.85
C LEU A 44 1.94 5.10 -12.98
N ARG A 45 1.31 4.83 -14.11
CA ARG A 45 1.93 4.23 -15.31
C ARG A 45 2.82 3.03 -14.98
N PRO A 46 2.29 1.98 -14.32
CA PRO A 46 3.11 0.83 -13.98
C PRO A 46 3.60 0.12 -15.24
N GLY A 47 4.86 -0.27 -15.26
CA GLY A 47 5.50 -0.97 -16.37
C GLY A 47 5.65 -2.46 -16.13
N ALA A 48 6.14 -3.18 -17.14
CA ALA A 48 6.43 -4.61 -17.06
C ALA A 48 7.63 -4.93 -16.15
N ASP A 49 8.42 -3.93 -15.82
CA ASP A 49 9.61 -3.96 -14.96
C ASP A 49 9.33 -3.42 -13.55
N GLU A 50 8.07 -3.35 -13.15
CA GLU A 50 7.68 -2.81 -11.85
C GLU A 50 8.12 -3.75 -10.72
N HIS A 51 8.81 -3.20 -9.73
CA HIS A 51 9.07 -3.80 -8.43
C HIS A 51 8.04 -3.28 -7.44
N PHE A 52 6.96 -4.02 -7.29
CA PHE A 52 5.79 -3.59 -6.52
C PHE A 52 5.86 -4.06 -5.07
N SER A 53 5.63 -3.15 -4.14
CA SER A 53 5.45 -3.45 -2.72
C SER A 53 4.05 -3.04 -2.26
N ASP A 54 3.29 -3.99 -1.68
CA ASP A 54 1.92 -3.80 -1.20
C ASP A 54 1.86 -3.99 0.31
N LEU A 55 1.72 -2.89 1.05
CA LEU A 55 1.56 -2.90 2.50
C LEU A 55 0.07 -2.82 2.86
N GLY A 56 -0.45 -3.91 3.44
CA GLY A 56 -1.88 -4.13 3.62
C GLY A 56 -2.51 -4.74 2.37
N ALA A 57 -1.96 -5.88 1.91
CA ALA A 57 -2.32 -6.48 0.64
C ALA A 57 -3.69 -7.21 0.65
N TYR A 58 -4.31 -7.35 1.83
CA TYR A 58 -5.62 -7.98 2.01
C TYR A 58 -5.71 -9.35 1.31
N ASN A 59 -6.48 -9.47 0.27
CA ASN A 59 -6.62 -10.69 -0.53
C ASN A 59 -5.94 -10.60 -1.91
N GLY A 60 -5.11 -9.58 -2.14
CA GLY A 60 -4.39 -9.33 -3.37
C GLY A 60 -5.17 -8.56 -4.44
N ASP A 61 -6.15 -7.76 -4.04
CA ASP A 61 -6.94 -6.92 -4.95
C ASP A 61 -6.07 -5.89 -5.70
N THR A 62 -5.16 -5.21 -5.01
CA THR A 62 -4.23 -4.27 -5.63
C THR A 62 -3.20 -4.95 -6.54
N ILE A 63 -2.78 -6.16 -6.18
CA ILE A 63 -1.89 -6.95 -7.07
C ILE A 63 -2.62 -7.32 -8.36
N ARG A 64 -3.92 -7.68 -8.30
CA ARG A 64 -4.74 -7.93 -9.50
C ARG A 64 -4.87 -6.69 -10.37
N GLU A 65 -5.02 -5.51 -9.76
CA GLU A 65 -5.04 -4.24 -10.47
C GLU A 65 -3.70 -4.00 -11.18
N LEU A 66 -2.56 -4.16 -10.50
CA LEU A 66 -1.24 -4.06 -11.13
C LEU A 66 -1.15 -4.98 -12.37
N LEU A 67 -1.50 -6.26 -12.20
CA LEU A 67 -1.44 -7.25 -13.30
C LEU A 67 -2.35 -6.87 -14.47
N HIS A 68 -3.53 -6.29 -14.19
CA HIS A 68 -4.42 -5.78 -15.24
C HIS A 68 -3.75 -4.70 -16.09
N TYR A 69 -3.17 -3.67 -15.46
CA TYR A 69 -2.57 -2.54 -16.18
C TYR A 69 -1.19 -2.83 -16.77
N THR A 70 -0.50 -3.88 -16.30
CA THR A 70 0.81 -4.28 -16.85
C THR A 70 0.73 -5.45 -17.84
N GLY A 71 -0.49 -5.93 -18.14
CA GLY A 71 -0.69 -7.11 -18.99
C GLY A 71 -0.10 -8.39 -18.37
N GLY A 72 -0.18 -8.52 -17.04
CA GLY A 72 0.30 -9.67 -16.28
C GLY A 72 1.82 -9.68 -16.04
N ARG A 73 2.54 -8.61 -16.36
CA ARG A 73 4.01 -8.54 -16.26
C ARG A 73 4.44 -7.67 -15.11
N PHE A 74 5.51 -8.05 -14.43
CA PHE A 74 6.17 -7.31 -13.35
C PHE A 74 7.60 -7.86 -13.16
N ALA A 75 8.47 -7.13 -12.49
CA ALA A 75 9.79 -7.62 -12.11
C ALA A 75 9.75 -8.38 -10.77
N SER A 76 9.07 -7.82 -9.77
CA SER A 76 8.83 -8.51 -8.49
C SER A 76 7.60 -7.94 -7.76
N VAL A 77 7.00 -8.78 -6.91
CA VAL A 77 5.92 -8.38 -5.98
C VAL A 77 6.34 -8.76 -4.57
N THR A 78 6.26 -7.79 -3.65
CA THR A 78 6.43 -8.02 -2.21
C THR A 78 5.16 -7.55 -1.50
N ALA A 79 4.47 -8.43 -0.77
CA ALA A 79 3.20 -8.09 -0.13
C ALA A 79 3.18 -8.47 1.34
N LEU A 80 2.74 -7.52 2.19
CA LEU A 80 2.57 -7.72 3.62
C LEU A 80 1.07 -7.67 3.98
N GLU A 81 0.61 -8.69 4.72
CA GLU A 81 -0.77 -8.76 5.21
C GLU A 81 -0.79 -9.41 6.61
N PRO A 82 -1.22 -8.70 7.66
CA PRO A 82 -1.20 -9.23 9.02
C PRO A 82 -2.36 -10.19 9.33
N ASP A 83 -3.54 -10.01 8.70
CA ASP A 83 -4.68 -10.86 8.98
C ASP A 83 -4.50 -12.26 8.37
N ARG A 84 -4.57 -13.27 9.23
CA ARG A 84 -4.36 -14.67 8.83
C ARG A 84 -5.32 -15.15 7.74
N ARG A 85 -6.58 -14.69 7.77
CA ARG A 85 -7.60 -15.15 6.82
C ARG A 85 -7.39 -14.47 5.47
N SER A 86 -7.10 -13.18 5.48
CA SER A 86 -6.76 -12.40 4.29
C SER A 86 -5.49 -12.90 3.66
N PHE A 87 -4.42 -13.09 4.45
CA PHE A 87 -3.16 -13.64 3.98
C PHE A 87 -3.29 -15.04 3.36
N ARG A 88 -4.10 -15.93 3.96
CA ARG A 88 -4.35 -17.25 3.35
C ARG A 88 -4.98 -17.13 1.97
N LYS A 89 -6.01 -16.27 1.81
CA LYS A 89 -6.65 -16.02 0.52
C LYS A 89 -5.67 -15.42 -0.49
N LEU A 90 -4.85 -14.47 -0.06
CA LEU A 90 -3.78 -13.88 -0.87
C LEU A 90 -2.82 -14.96 -1.36
N ASN A 91 -2.32 -15.80 -0.46
CA ASN A 91 -1.36 -16.85 -0.77
C ASN A 91 -1.94 -17.92 -1.70
N GLU A 92 -3.17 -18.40 -1.43
CA GLU A 92 -3.88 -19.36 -2.29
C GLU A 92 -4.08 -18.79 -3.70
N TRP A 93 -4.52 -17.54 -3.79
CA TRP A 93 -4.73 -16.89 -5.07
C TRP A 93 -3.40 -16.65 -5.82
N ALA A 94 -2.39 -16.11 -5.17
CA ALA A 94 -1.10 -15.83 -5.79
C ALA A 94 -0.44 -17.11 -6.32
N SER A 95 -0.43 -18.17 -5.52
CA SER A 95 0.13 -19.48 -5.92
C SER A 95 -0.56 -20.10 -7.15
N ALA A 96 -1.82 -19.78 -7.38
CA ALA A 96 -2.59 -20.31 -8.51
C ALA A 96 -2.56 -19.42 -9.76
N ASN A 97 -2.21 -18.13 -9.64
CA ASN A 97 -2.42 -17.15 -10.70
C ASN A 97 -1.19 -16.31 -11.07
N ILE A 98 -0.13 -16.36 -10.27
CA ILE A 98 1.05 -15.52 -10.51
C ILE A 98 2.29 -16.42 -10.64
N GLU A 99 3.01 -16.25 -11.74
CA GLU A 99 4.33 -16.82 -11.94
C GLU A 99 5.37 -15.68 -11.89
N GLY A 100 6.48 -15.89 -11.16
CA GLY A 100 7.57 -14.91 -11.07
C GLY A 100 8.09 -14.71 -9.65
N ASP A 101 8.82 -13.62 -9.44
CA ASP A 101 9.40 -13.25 -8.13
C ASP A 101 8.32 -12.63 -7.22
N VAL A 102 7.70 -13.48 -6.39
CA VAL A 102 6.64 -13.08 -5.45
C VAL A 102 7.05 -13.44 -4.03
N THR A 103 7.10 -12.43 -3.16
CA THR A 103 7.36 -12.58 -1.73
C THR A 103 6.12 -12.16 -0.94
N LEU A 104 5.48 -13.11 -0.26
CA LEU A 104 4.33 -12.85 0.60
C LEU A 104 4.74 -13.01 2.06
N VAL A 105 4.44 -12.02 2.89
CA VAL A 105 4.82 -11.99 4.31
C VAL A 105 3.58 -11.80 5.17
N GLN A 106 3.31 -12.77 6.05
CA GLN A 106 2.23 -12.64 7.03
C GLN A 106 2.68 -11.75 8.20
N ALA A 107 2.66 -10.45 7.97
CA ALA A 107 3.06 -9.44 8.95
C ALA A 107 2.35 -8.10 8.67
N GLY A 108 2.20 -7.28 9.71
CA GLY A 108 1.86 -5.87 9.56
C GLY A 108 3.09 -5.05 9.16
N ALA A 109 2.89 -4.00 8.38
CA ALA A 109 3.96 -3.04 8.09
C ALA A 109 4.16 -2.12 9.30
N TRP A 110 5.41 -1.92 9.70
CA TRP A 110 5.77 -1.14 10.89
C TRP A 110 7.15 -0.47 10.72
N ASP A 111 7.58 0.30 11.74
CA ASP A 111 8.87 1.01 11.72
C ASP A 111 10.08 0.08 11.98
N ARG A 112 9.85 -1.12 12.52
CA ARG A 112 10.85 -2.14 12.86
C ARG A 112 10.23 -3.53 12.92
N ASP A 113 11.11 -4.52 13.01
CA ASP A 113 10.71 -5.92 13.17
C ASP A 113 10.45 -6.19 14.66
N GLU A 114 9.19 -6.48 15.01
CA GLU A 114 8.77 -6.81 16.38
C GLU A 114 7.48 -7.64 16.40
N ILE A 115 7.07 -8.10 17.56
CA ILE A 115 5.75 -8.73 17.76
C ILE A 115 4.88 -7.72 18.51
N ARG A 116 3.65 -7.49 17.99
CA ARG A 116 2.63 -6.64 18.59
C ARG A 116 1.30 -7.33 18.69
N CYS A 117 0.46 -6.86 19.64
CA CYS A 117 -0.92 -7.27 19.68
C CYS A 117 -1.74 -6.52 18.62
N PHE A 118 -2.47 -7.28 17.82
CA PHE A 118 -3.39 -6.77 16.80
C PHE A 118 -4.83 -7.03 17.22
N SER A 119 -5.77 -6.14 16.88
CA SER A 119 -7.17 -6.34 17.26
C SER A 119 -7.73 -7.62 16.66
N ASP A 120 -8.59 -8.32 17.40
CA ASP A 120 -9.27 -9.54 16.92
C ASP A 120 -10.40 -9.25 15.93
N GLN A 121 -10.63 -7.99 15.58
CA GLN A 121 -11.59 -7.62 14.52
C GLN A 121 -11.03 -8.07 13.18
N ALA A 122 -11.72 -9.02 12.55
CA ALA A 122 -11.31 -9.56 11.27
C ALA A 122 -11.52 -8.55 10.12
N GLY A 123 -10.58 -8.51 9.19
CA GLY A 123 -10.69 -7.75 7.94
C GLY A 123 -10.07 -6.36 7.99
N ARG A 124 -10.61 -5.44 7.18
CA ARG A 124 -10.06 -4.07 6.95
C ARG A 124 -10.04 -3.14 8.17
N GLN A 125 -10.63 -3.53 9.30
CA GLN A 125 -10.66 -2.72 10.53
C GLN A 125 -9.68 -3.21 11.61
N SER A 126 -8.77 -4.12 11.27
CA SER A 126 -7.75 -4.59 12.21
C SER A 126 -6.68 -3.53 12.43
N HIS A 127 -6.37 -3.21 13.69
CA HIS A 127 -5.35 -2.21 14.05
C HIS A 127 -4.57 -2.66 15.29
N VAL A 128 -3.41 -2.05 15.52
CA VAL A 128 -2.56 -2.34 16.68
C VAL A 128 -3.26 -1.94 17.98
N VAL A 129 -3.30 -2.83 18.96
CA VAL A 129 -3.97 -2.66 20.26
C VAL A 129 -3.10 -3.21 21.41
N ASN A 130 -3.45 -2.83 22.65
CA ASN A 130 -2.75 -3.34 23.84
C ASN A 130 -3.14 -4.77 24.25
N LYS A 131 -4.26 -5.28 23.75
CA LYS A 131 -4.74 -6.66 23.97
C LYS A 131 -5.34 -7.18 22.67
N GLY A 132 -4.87 -8.33 22.20
CA GLY A 132 -5.31 -8.94 20.94
C GLY A 132 -4.39 -10.09 20.58
N ARG A 133 -4.47 -10.52 19.32
CA ARG A 133 -3.61 -11.59 18.81
C ARG A 133 -2.21 -11.05 18.54
N GLU A 134 -1.19 -11.74 19.02
CA GLU A 134 0.20 -11.49 18.63
C GLU A 134 0.36 -11.63 17.11
N THR A 135 0.91 -10.60 16.53
CA THR A 135 1.13 -10.49 15.09
C THR A 135 2.55 -9.98 14.85
N GLN A 136 3.22 -10.58 13.91
CA GLN A 136 4.52 -10.09 13.44
C GLN A 136 4.35 -8.75 12.76
N MET A 137 5.22 -7.82 13.12
CA MET A 137 5.35 -6.51 12.45
C MET A 137 6.72 -6.45 11.78
N ARG A 138 6.79 -5.95 10.57
CA ARG A 138 8.03 -5.87 9.80
C ARG A 138 8.21 -4.50 9.18
N ALA A 139 9.44 -4.01 9.21
CA ALA A 139 9.83 -2.88 8.40
C ALA A 139 10.00 -3.31 6.94
N LEU A 140 9.51 -2.51 5.99
CA LEU A 140 9.68 -2.81 4.57
C LEU A 140 11.17 -2.88 4.20
N ASP A 141 11.99 -1.99 4.75
CA ASP A 141 13.45 -1.99 4.54
C ASP A 141 14.09 -3.33 4.91
N SER A 142 13.64 -3.96 6.02
CA SER A 142 14.10 -5.28 6.43
C SER A 142 13.62 -6.39 5.49
N VAL A 143 12.36 -6.31 5.04
CA VAL A 143 11.78 -7.31 4.13
C VAL A 143 12.44 -7.27 2.76
N LEU A 144 12.64 -6.09 2.21
CA LEU A 144 13.30 -5.91 0.92
C LEU A 144 14.79 -6.20 0.99
N ASN A 145 15.46 -5.89 2.11
CA ASN A 145 16.89 -6.11 2.31
C ASN A 145 17.73 -5.62 1.12
N GLY A 146 17.48 -4.39 0.68
CA GLY A 146 18.18 -3.76 -0.44
C GLY A 146 17.63 -4.08 -1.84
N ARG A 147 16.60 -4.94 -1.96
CA ARG A 147 15.91 -5.16 -3.25
C ARG A 147 15.21 -3.88 -3.71
N PRO A 148 15.05 -3.69 -5.03
CA PRO A 148 14.39 -2.50 -5.57
C PRO A 148 12.90 -2.45 -5.23
N CYS A 149 12.36 -1.22 -5.21
CA CYS A 149 10.92 -0.95 -5.09
C CYS A 149 10.61 0.29 -5.94
N THR A 150 9.90 0.12 -7.03
CA THR A 150 9.55 1.21 -7.96
C THR A 150 8.12 1.71 -7.78
N TYR A 151 7.28 0.87 -7.15
CA TYR A 151 5.91 1.22 -6.78
C TYR A 151 5.58 0.68 -5.39
N LEU A 152 5.18 1.56 -4.48
CA LEU A 152 4.80 1.26 -3.11
C LEU A 152 3.35 1.70 -2.87
N LYS A 153 2.47 0.75 -2.60
CA LYS A 153 1.11 1.01 -2.10
C LYS A 153 1.08 0.78 -0.61
N MET A 154 0.35 1.64 0.11
CA MET A 154 0.26 1.59 1.55
C MET A 154 -1.18 1.87 2.00
N ASP A 155 -1.84 0.84 2.53
CA ASP A 155 -3.18 0.91 3.12
C ASP A 155 -3.19 0.02 4.37
N VAL A 156 -2.71 0.56 5.49
CA VAL A 156 -2.37 -0.18 6.71
C VAL A 156 -3.22 0.20 7.92
N GLU A 157 -4.38 0.84 7.64
CA GLU A 157 -5.45 1.11 8.59
C GLU A 157 -4.97 1.83 9.88
N GLY A 158 -4.27 2.96 9.69
CA GLY A 158 -3.82 3.86 10.77
C GLY A 158 -2.39 3.61 11.26
N ALA A 159 -1.62 2.75 10.60
CA ALA A 159 -0.20 2.53 10.85
C ALA A 159 0.71 3.16 9.77
N GLU A 160 0.18 4.07 8.95
CA GLU A 160 0.87 4.66 7.80
C GLU A 160 2.17 5.37 8.21
N ARG A 161 2.14 6.07 9.35
CA ARG A 161 3.31 6.79 9.85
C ARG A 161 4.46 5.84 10.18
N GLU A 162 4.17 4.76 10.89
CA GLU A 162 5.13 3.73 11.27
C GLU A 162 5.60 2.96 10.03
N ALA A 163 4.70 2.62 9.12
CA ALA A 163 5.03 1.94 7.87
C ALA A 163 5.95 2.80 6.98
N ILE A 164 5.70 4.11 6.87
CA ILE A 164 6.60 5.05 6.17
C ILE A 164 7.97 5.09 6.85
N ALA A 165 8.02 5.11 8.18
CA ALA A 165 9.28 5.08 8.91
C ALA A 165 10.08 3.79 8.64
N GLY A 166 9.40 2.64 8.56
CA GLY A 166 10.00 1.34 8.23
C GLY A 166 10.34 1.12 6.76
N ALA A 167 9.88 2.02 5.88
CA ALA A 167 10.20 2.04 4.45
C ALA A 167 11.18 3.16 4.08
N ARG A 168 11.71 3.89 5.07
CA ARG A 168 12.44 5.13 4.85
C ARG A 168 13.63 4.99 3.92
N GLN A 169 14.49 3.98 4.12
CA GLN A 169 15.69 3.77 3.30
C GLN A 169 15.29 3.45 1.86
N THR A 170 14.27 2.61 1.68
CA THR A 170 13.72 2.28 0.37
C THR A 170 13.16 3.52 -0.33
N ILE A 171 12.35 4.33 0.34
CA ILE A 171 11.76 5.56 -0.22
C ILE A 171 12.85 6.56 -0.62
N GLU A 172 13.84 6.80 0.24
CA GLU A 172 14.95 7.74 -0.02
C GLU A 172 15.82 7.28 -1.19
N ARG A 173 16.09 5.97 -1.29
CA ARG A 173 16.96 5.40 -2.34
C ARG A 173 16.25 5.28 -3.68
N GLU A 174 15.04 4.69 -3.69
CA GLU A 174 14.34 4.29 -4.92
C GLU A 174 13.37 5.35 -5.43
N ARG A 175 12.86 6.22 -4.54
CA ARG A 175 11.84 7.22 -4.87
C ARG A 175 10.65 6.60 -5.61
N PRO A 176 10.01 5.55 -5.03
CA PRO A 176 8.95 4.83 -5.71
C PRO A 176 7.74 5.72 -5.98
N LYS A 177 6.92 5.32 -6.94
CA LYS A 177 5.53 5.79 -7.04
C LYS A 177 4.83 5.40 -5.74
N LEU A 178 4.07 6.32 -5.15
CA LEU A 178 3.34 6.11 -3.89
C LEU A 178 1.83 6.16 -4.12
N ASN A 179 1.10 5.20 -3.53
CA ASN A 179 -0.36 5.12 -3.55
C ASN A 179 -0.91 4.71 -2.17
#